data_96e4de3300815c50a7c7b72d74398848
#
_entry.id   96e4de3300815c50a7c7b72d74398848
#
_cell.length_a   1.000
_cell.length_b   1.000
_cell.length_c   1.000
_cell.angle_alpha   90.00
_cell.angle_beta   90.00
_cell.angle_gamma   90.00
#
_symmetry.space_group_name_H-M   'P 1'
#
loop_
_entity.id
_entity.type
_entity.pdbx_description
1 polymer ?
#
loop_
_entity_poly.entity_id
_entity_poly.type
_entity_poly.pdbx_seq_one_letter_code
_entity_poly.pdbx_strand_id
1 'polypeptide(L)'
;MGKINYKKQIIAFIFMVIIGILFNPMNALAFEVEHLHFSTTQFYGGLLMGSNMIWSHEILHYLTMGHFNRTLFVIGVFLSCFCVFLLRQQVFVSPKQWLKRMIPHHSTALTTTTRLIKNNQTNKNPKLFRLAKDIIDTQKREIMFMENMLK
;
A
#
# COMPACT_ATOMS: atom_id res chain seq x y z
N MET A 1 -36.02 1.31 -12.16
CA MET A 1 -35.12 1.18 -10.97
C MET A 1 -34.35 -0.14 -11.13
N GLY A 2 -33.10 -0.08 -11.61
CA GLY A 2 -32.28 -1.28 -11.82
C GLY A 2 -31.97 -1.93 -10.48
N LYS A 3 -32.27 -3.24 -10.33
CA LYS A 3 -31.89 -4.00 -9.12
C LYS A 3 -30.37 -3.98 -8.97
N ILE A 4 -29.89 -3.53 -7.80
CA ILE A 4 -28.48 -3.56 -7.47
C ILE A 4 -27.98 -5.01 -7.50
N ASN A 5 -26.99 -5.28 -8.32
CA ASN A 5 -26.40 -6.61 -8.38
C ASN A 5 -25.25 -6.72 -7.37
N TYR A 6 -25.58 -7.03 -6.12
CA TYR A 6 -24.60 -7.20 -5.04
C TYR A 6 -23.49 -8.21 -5.37
N LYS A 7 -23.77 -9.23 -6.19
CA LYS A 7 -22.76 -10.19 -6.63
C LYS A 7 -21.64 -9.50 -7.44
N LYS A 8 -22.01 -8.59 -8.35
CA LYS A 8 -21.02 -7.79 -9.10
C LYS A 8 -20.20 -6.89 -8.19
N GLN A 9 -20.81 -6.28 -7.19
CA GLN A 9 -20.12 -5.42 -6.22
C GLN A 9 -19.12 -6.22 -5.37
N ILE A 10 -19.47 -7.42 -4.92
CA ILE A 10 -18.57 -8.30 -4.18
C ILE A 10 -17.39 -8.74 -5.05
N ILE A 11 -17.64 -9.11 -6.30
CA ILE A 11 -16.57 -9.49 -7.24
C ILE A 11 -15.63 -8.30 -7.47
N ALA A 12 -16.15 -7.11 -7.70
CA ALA A 12 -15.35 -5.91 -7.89
C ALA A 12 -14.53 -5.57 -6.63
N PHE A 13 -15.12 -5.70 -5.44
CA PHE A 13 -14.42 -5.51 -4.17
C PHE A 13 -13.24 -6.48 -4.02
N ILE A 14 -13.47 -7.77 -4.22
CA ILE A 14 -12.41 -8.80 -4.14
C ILE A 14 -11.29 -8.50 -5.15
N PHE A 15 -11.66 -8.16 -6.37
CA PHE A 15 -10.70 -7.80 -7.42
C PHE A 15 -9.86 -6.58 -7.01
N MET A 16 -10.48 -5.53 -6.48
CA MET A 16 -9.76 -4.33 -6.00
C MET A 16 -8.86 -4.62 -4.79
N VAL A 17 -9.27 -5.53 -3.91
CA VAL A 17 -8.41 -5.99 -2.80
C VAL A 17 -7.15 -6.67 -3.35
N ILE A 18 -7.31 -7.58 -4.30
CA ILE A 18 -6.18 -8.28 -4.95
C ILE A 18 -5.25 -7.29 -5.65
N ILE A 19 -5.79 -6.36 -6.44
CA ILE A 19 -5.01 -5.30 -7.09
C ILE A 19 -4.29 -4.44 -6.06
N GLY A 20 -4.96 -4.03 -4.99
CA GLY A 20 -4.37 -3.23 -3.90
C GLY A 20 -3.24 -3.94 -3.16
N ILE A 21 -3.29 -5.28 -3.06
CA ILE A 21 -2.21 -6.09 -2.50
C ILE A 21 -1.03 -6.17 -3.48
N LEU A 22 -1.28 -6.48 -4.74
CA LEU A 22 -0.23 -6.79 -5.72
C LEU A 22 0.44 -5.52 -6.27
N PHE A 23 -0.36 -4.50 -6.60
CA PHE A 23 0.08 -3.30 -7.33
C PHE A 23 0.13 -2.05 -6.46
N ASN A 24 0.39 -2.20 -5.16
CA ASN A 24 0.63 -1.03 -4.32
C ASN A 24 2.00 -0.38 -4.64
N PRO A 25 2.19 0.91 -4.31
CA PRO A 25 3.43 1.64 -4.63
C PRO A 25 4.70 1.00 -4.05
N MET A 26 4.62 0.31 -2.91
CA MET A 26 5.79 -0.36 -2.33
C MET A 26 6.24 -1.55 -3.16
N ASN A 27 5.30 -2.35 -3.67
CA ASN A 27 5.63 -3.46 -4.56
C ASN A 27 6.16 -2.95 -5.91
N ALA A 28 5.52 -1.92 -6.47
CA ALA A 28 5.94 -1.33 -7.74
C ALA A 28 7.33 -0.67 -7.66
N LEU A 29 7.74 -0.20 -6.48
CA LEU A 29 9.02 0.46 -6.23
C LEU A 29 10.02 -0.44 -5.50
N ALA A 30 9.77 -1.73 -5.35
CA ALA A 30 10.75 -2.66 -4.79
C ALA A 30 12.04 -2.64 -5.62
N PHE A 31 13.19 -2.57 -4.93
CA PHE A 31 14.51 -2.50 -5.58
C PHE A 31 14.90 -3.85 -6.19
N GLU A 32 14.55 -4.95 -5.50
CA GLU A 32 14.75 -6.33 -5.92
C GLU A 32 13.46 -7.12 -5.73
N VAL A 33 13.25 -8.16 -6.53
CA VAL A 33 12.03 -9.01 -6.47
C VAL A 33 12.01 -9.80 -5.15
N GLU A 34 13.16 -10.17 -4.64
CA GLU A 34 13.35 -10.89 -3.38
C GLU A 34 12.84 -10.11 -2.17
N HIS A 35 12.79 -8.77 -2.27
CA HIS A 35 12.25 -7.89 -1.23
C HIS A 35 10.72 -7.88 -1.18
N LEU A 36 10.04 -8.56 -2.13
CA LEU A 36 8.58 -8.63 -2.16
C LEU A 36 8.08 -9.66 -1.15
N HIS A 37 7.50 -9.20 -0.06
CA HIS A 37 6.90 -10.04 0.96
C HIS A 37 5.43 -9.71 1.17
N PHE A 38 4.60 -10.74 1.28
CA PHE A 38 3.22 -10.57 1.69
C PHE A 38 3.14 -10.41 3.23
N SER A 39 2.42 -9.38 3.69
CA SER A 39 2.24 -9.08 5.10
C SER A 39 0.79 -8.78 5.46
N THR A 40 0.45 -8.97 6.74
CA THR A 40 -0.89 -8.61 7.28
C THR A 40 -1.22 -7.13 7.04
N THR A 41 -0.24 -6.24 7.22
CA THR A 41 -0.41 -4.80 6.96
C THR A 41 -0.71 -4.52 5.49
N GLN A 42 -0.09 -5.24 4.57
CA GLN A 42 -0.36 -5.12 3.14
C GLN A 42 -1.76 -5.63 2.78
N PHE A 43 -2.22 -6.71 3.41
CA PHE A 43 -3.58 -7.20 3.27
C PHE A 43 -4.61 -6.15 3.73
N TYR A 44 -4.39 -5.51 4.88
CA TYR A 44 -5.25 -4.41 5.34
C TYR A 44 -5.25 -3.22 4.38
N GLY A 45 -4.10 -2.92 3.77
CA GLY A 45 -4.00 -1.89 2.72
C GLY A 45 -4.85 -2.21 1.50
N GLY A 46 -4.86 -3.48 1.07
CA GLY A 46 -5.73 -3.96 -0.01
C GLY A 46 -7.21 -3.87 0.35
N LEU A 47 -7.59 -4.29 1.58
CA LEU A 47 -8.95 -4.13 2.09
C LEU A 47 -9.39 -2.66 2.12
N LEU A 48 -8.52 -1.77 2.57
CA LEU A 48 -8.78 -0.32 2.58
C LEU A 48 -9.04 0.19 1.16
N MET A 49 -8.23 -0.23 0.19
CA MET A 49 -8.41 0.16 -1.21
C MET A 49 -9.75 -0.32 -1.77
N GLY A 50 -10.12 -1.58 -1.52
CA GLY A 50 -11.42 -2.12 -1.92
C GLY A 50 -12.59 -1.40 -1.24
N SER A 51 -12.47 -1.08 0.05
CA SER A 51 -13.49 -0.34 0.81
C SER A 51 -13.66 1.08 0.29
N ASN A 52 -12.55 1.76 -0.01
CA ASN A 52 -12.57 3.10 -0.61
C ASN A 52 -13.26 3.11 -1.98
N MET A 53 -13.07 2.07 -2.78
CA MET A 53 -13.74 1.92 -4.07
C MET A 53 -15.27 1.87 -3.90
N ILE A 54 -15.81 1.16 -2.89
CA ILE A 54 -17.25 1.04 -2.68
C ILE A 54 -17.89 2.42 -2.47
N TRP A 55 -17.43 3.19 -1.48
CA TRP A 55 -18.08 4.47 -1.16
C TRP A 55 -17.78 5.56 -2.18
N SER A 56 -16.59 5.58 -2.78
CA SER A 56 -16.25 6.55 -3.84
C SER A 56 -17.04 6.29 -5.12
N HIS A 57 -17.30 5.02 -5.46
CA HIS A 57 -18.17 4.66 -6.58
C HIS A 57 -19.60 5.16 -6.39
N GLU A 58 -20.15 5.11 -5.18
CA GLU A 58 -21.49 5.64 -4.90
C GLU A 58 -21.56 7.17 -5.07
N ILE A 59 -20.51 7.90 -4.67
CA ILE A 59 -20.42 9.35 -4.92
C ILE A 59 -20.38 9.61 -6.44
N LEU A 60 -19.53 8.91 -7.17
CA LEU A 60 -19.42 9.07 -8.62
C LEU A 60 -20.75 8.77 -9.33
N HIS A 61 -21.42 7.70 -8.91
CA HIS A 61 -22.72 7.29 -9.45
C HIS A 61 -23.82 8.33 -9.20
N TYR A 62 -23.79 8.96 -8.02
CA TYR A 62 -24.66 10.09 -7.72
C TYR A 62 -24.41 11.29 -8.62
N LEU A 63 -23.15 11.68 -8.81
CA LEU A 63 -22.77 12.84 -9.61
C LEU A 63 -23.06 12.65 -11.11
N THR A 64 -22.96 11.41 -11.62
CA THR A 64 -23.12 11.14 -13.07
C THR A 64 -24.52 10.72 -13.45
N MET A 65 -25.23 9.98 -12.57
CA MET A 65 -26.51 9.38 -12.89
C MET A 65 -27.65 9.80 -11.93
N GLY A 66 -27.33 10.63 -10.92
CA GLY A 66 -28.32 11.06 -9.92
C GLY A 66 -28.81 9.94 -9.00
N HIS A 67 -28.15 8.76 -9.01
CA HIS A 67 -28.56 7.59 -8.23
C HIS A 67 -27.54 7.32 -7.11
N PHE A 68 -28.06 7.14 -5.88
CA PHE A 68 -27.23 6.96 -4.69
C PHE A 68 -27.73 5.83 -3.81
N ASN A 69 -26.88 4.86 -3.53
CA ASN A 69 -27.19 3.79 -2.58
C ASN A 69 -26.59 4.09 -1.21
N ARG A 70 -27.41 4.62 -0.33
CA ARG A 70 -27.03 4.99 1.03
C ARG A 70 -26.42 3.83 1.83
N THR A 71 -26.95 2.62 1.65
CA THR A 71 -26.47 1.43 2.38
C THR A 71 -25.04 1.06 1.97
N LEU A 72 -24.76 0.98 0.67
CA LEU A 72 -23.41 0.69 0.17
C LEU A 72 -22.41 1.79 0.57
N PHE A 73 -22.83 3.05 0.50
CA PHE A 73 -21.99 4.16 0.94
C PHE A 73 -21.59 4.03 2.42
N VAL A 74 -22.57 3.82 3.31
CA VAL A 74 -22.30 3.68 4.75
C VAL A 74 -21.45 2.47 5.06
N ILE A 75 -21.70 1.33 4.41
CA ILE A 75 -20.87 0.12 4.57
C ILE A 75 -19.45 0.40 4.10
N GLY A 76 -19.27 1.02 2.94
CA GLY A 76 -17.94 1.34 2.42
C GLY A 76 -17.14 2.27 3.33
N VAL A 77 -17.76 3.34 3.83
CA VAL A 77 -17.13 4.27 4.78
C VAL A 77 -16.77 3.56 6.09
N PHE A 78 -17.70 2.77 6.65
CA PHE A 78 -17.45 2.01 7.88
C PHE A 78 -16.27 1.04 7.73
N LEU A 79 -16.24 0.26 6.65
CA LEU A 79 -15.15 -0.67 6.35
C LEU A 79 -13.82 0.08 6.18
N SER A 80 -13.81 1.24 5.52
CA SER A 80 -12.61 2.06 5.36
C SER A 80 -12.07 2.54 6.71
N CYS A 81 -12.94 3.08 7.58
CA CYS A 81 -12.56 3.49 8.93
C CYS A 81 -12.04 2.31 9.76
N PHE A 82 -12.67 1.15 9.65
CA PHE A 82 -12.24 -0.06 10.34
C PHE A 82 -10.87 -0.54 9.84
N CYS A 83 -10.63 -0.54 8.52
CA CYS A 83 -9.32 -0.88 7.97
C CYS A 83 -8.23 0.11 8.42
N VAL A 84 -8.53 1.42 8.48
CA VAL A 84 -7.60 2.42 9.01
C VAL A 84 -7.28 2.14 10.49
N PHE A 85 -8.27 1.77 11.29
CA PHE A 85 -8.06 1.36 12.67
C PHE A 85 -7.13 0.14 12.76
N LEU A 86 -7.37 -0.93 12.00
CA LEU A 86 -6.52 -2.12 11.96
C LEU A 86 -5.06 -1.77 11.57
N LEU A 87 -4.90 -0.91 10.56
CA LEU A 87 -3.59 -0.43 10.11
C LEU A 87 -2.87 0.38 11.19
N ARG A 88 -3.54 1.31 11.85
CA ARG A 88 -2.91 2.18 12.85
C ARG A 88 -2.58 1.45 14.14
N GLN A 89 -3.43 0.51 14.55
CA GLN A 89 -3.22 -0.28 15.76
C GLN A 89 -2.36 -1.53 15.52
N GLN A 90 -1.99 -1.80 14.26
CA GLN A 90 -1.21 -3.00 13.87
C GLN A 90 -1.81 -4.29 14.43
N VAL A 91 -3.15 -4.41 14.42
CA VAL A 91 -3.88 -5.54 14.97
C VAL A 91 -3.43 -6.84 14.28
N PHE A 92 -3.14 -7.89 15.05
CA PHE A 92 -2.63 -9.18 14.56
C PHE A 92 -1.34 -9.11 13.73
N VAL A 93 -0.58 -8.03 13.84
CA VAL A 93 0.74 -7.90 13.19
C VAL A 93 1.81 -8.45 14.14
N SER A 94 2.23 -9.68 13.93
CA SER A 94 3.35 -10.29 14.67
C SER A 94 4.69 -9.68 14.24
N PRO A 95 5.80 -9.85 15.03
CA PRO A 95 7.12 -9.38 14.63
C PRO A 95 7.56 -9.87 13.24
N LYS A 96 7.25 -11.13 12.90
CA LYS A 96 7.52 -11.68 11.57
C LYS A 96 6.73 -10.97 10.46
N GLN A 97 5.47 -10.61 10.71
CA GLN A 97 4.64 -9.85 9.76
C GLN A 97 5.12 -8.40 9.62
N TRP A 98 5.62 -7.83 10.72
CA TRP A 98 6.23 -6.52 10.70
C TRP A 98 7.50 -6.50 9.84
N LEU A 99 8.42 -7.46 10.02
CA LEU A 99 9.62 -7.61 9.18
C LEU A 99 9.27 -7.72 7.70
N LYS A 100 8.30 -8.58 7.36
CA LYS A 100 7.79 -8.74 5.98
C LYS A 100 7.21 -7.44 5.38
N ARG A 101 6.76 -6.51 6.22
CA ARG A 101 6.30 -5.19 5.78
C ARG A 101 7.44 -4.20 5.64
N MET A 102 8.42 -4.26 6.55
CA MET A 102 9.53 -3.30 6.58
C MET A 102 10.51 -3.52 5.43
N ILE A 103 10.80 -4.76 5.02
CA ILE A 103 11.71 -5.03 3.91
C ILE A 103 11.29 -4.31 2.61
N PRO A 104 10.07 -4.47 2.06
CA PRO A 104 9.67 -3.71 0.87
C PRO A 104 9.58 -2.21 1.09
N HIS A 105 9.32 -1.74 2.32
CA HIS A 105 9.34 -0.31 2.65
C HIS A 105 10.75 0.27 2.49
N HIS A 106 11.77 -0.37 3.07
CA HIS A 106 13.17 0.03 2.94
C HIS A 106 13.67 -0.11 1.49
N SER A 107 13.23 -1.14 0.80
CA SER A 107 13.50 -1.37 -0.62
C SER A 107 13.00 -0.22 -1.52
N THR A 108 11.83 0.33 -1.24
CA THR A 108 11.29 1.52 -1.92
C THR A 108 12.23 2.73 -1.78
N ALA A 109 12.79 2.93 -0.57
CA ALA A 109 13.74 4.01 -0.33
C ALA A 109 15.03 3.82 -1.14
N LEU A 110 15.52 2.60 -1.33
CA LEU A 110 16.66 2.30 -2.21
C LEU A 110 16.38 2.69 -3.65
N THR A 111 15.23 2.28 -4.20
CA THR A 111 14.85 2.59 -5.58
C THR A 111 14.78 4.09 -5.83
N THR A 112 14.06 4.80 -4.98
CA THR A 112 13.84 6.25 -5.15
C THR A 112 15.13 7.05 -4.96
N THR A 113 15.93 6.72 -3.94
CA THR A 113 17.18 7.43 -3.64
C THR A 113 18.27 7.14 -4.68
N THR A 114 18.36 5.88 -5.16
CA THR A 114 19.30 5.54 -6.24
C THR A 114 18.95 6.29 -7.53
N ARG A 115 17.67 6.42 -7.86
CA ARG A 115 17.21 7.22 -9.01
C ARG A 115 17.50 8.70 -8.85
N LEU A 116 17.33 9.26 -7.65
CA LEU A 116 17.66 10.66 -7.36
C LEU A 116 19.15 10.96 -7.69
N ILE A 117 20.07 10.09 -7.24
CA ILE A 117 21.51 10.23 -7.54
C ILE A 117 21.78 10.03 -9.03
N LYS A 118 21.24 8.96 -9.63
CA LYS A 118 21.47 8.63 -11.04
C LYS A 118 21.00 9.73 -11.99
N ASN A 119 19.94 10.42 -11.65
CA ASN A 119 19.40 11.54 -12.45
C ASN A 119 20.14 12.87 -12.18
N ASN A 120 21.28 12.86 -11.49
CA ASN A 120 22.10 14.04 -11.18
C ASN A 120 21.37 15.15 -10.41
N GLN A 121 20.26 14.85 -9.74
CA GLN A 121 19.47 15.82 -9.00
C GLN A 121 20.14 16.28 -7.70
N THR A 122 21.21 15.60 -7.29
CA THR A 122 21.99 15.92 -6.09
C THR A 122 23.25 16.73 -6.39
N ASN A 123 23.65 16.90 -7.67
CA ASN A 123 24.96 17.47 -8.06
C ASN A 123 25.17 18.91 -7.56
N LYS A 124 24.10 19.70 -7.41
CA LYS A 124 24.16 21.09 -6.94
C LYS A 124 24.05 21.22 -5.41
N ASN A 125 23.84 20.11 -4.68
CA ASN A 125 23.65 20.12 -3.24
C ASN A 125 24.47 19.01 -2.56
N PRO A 126 25.69 19.28 -2.11
CA PRO A 126 26.54 18.29 -1.46
C PRO A 126 25.96 17.68 -0.18
N LYS A 127 25.13 18.43 0.56
CA LYS A 127 24.45 17.91 1.75
C LYS A 127 23.39 16.88 1.37
N LEU A 128 22.62 17.15 0.32
CA LEU A 128 21.62 16.22 -0.19
C LEU A 128 22.28 14.95 -0.75
N PHE A 129 23.41 15.10 -1.48
CA PHE A 129 24.16 13.95 -1.98
C PHE A 129 24.67 13.04 -0.86
N ARG A 130 25.22 13.63 0.22
CA ARG A 130 25.69 12.89 1.40
C ARG A 130 24.54 12.16 2.07
N LEU A 131 23.42 12.86 2.33
CA LEU A 131 22.21 12.26 2.90
C LEU A 131 21.69 11.09 2.05
N ALA A 132 21.64 11.25 0.72
CA ALA A 132 21.19 10.21 -0.18
C ALA A 132 22.10 8.95 -0.14
N LYS A 133 23.43 9.14 -0.05
CA LYS A 133 24.34 8.02 0.17
C LYS A 133 24.13 7.32 1.50
N ASP A 134 24.02 8.08 2.58
CA ASP A 134 23.78 7.53 3.92
C ASP A 134 22.47 6.73 3.99
N ILE A 135 21.41 7.20 3.31
CA ILE A 135 20.14 6.46 3.17
C ILE A 135 20.40 5.12 2.46
N ILE A 136 21.05 5.12 1.31
CA ILE A 136 21.30 3.88 0.55
C ILE A 136 22.04 2.86 1.40
N ASP A 137 23.13 3.27 2.05
CA ASP A 137 23.99 2.38 2.82
C ASP A 137 23.26 1.85 4.07
N THR A 138 22.46 2.68 4.72
CA THR A 138 21.66 2.29 5.88
C THR A 138 20.55 1.32 5.49
N GLN A 139 19.77 1.63 4.44
CA GLN A 139 18.66 0.79 4.01
C GLN A 139 19.13 -0.60 3.55
N LYS A 140 20.26 -0.71 2.85
CA LYS A 140 20.84 -2.00 2.47
C LYS A 140 21.20 -2.85 3.67
N ARG A 141 21.85 -2.28 4.69
CA ARG A 141 22.22 -2.98 5.91
C ARG A 141 20.98 -3.46 6.69
N GLU A 142 19.96 -2.62 6.79
CA GLU A 142 18.72 -2.93 7.50
C GLU A 142 17.92 -4.02 6.80
N ILE A 143 17.82 -4.00 5.47
CA ILE A 143 17.18 -5.08 4.69
C ILE A 143 17.90 -6.41 4.95
N MET A 144 19.21 -6.45 4.78
CA MET A 144 20.01 -7.67 5.00
C MET A 144 19.83 -8.20 6.43
N PHE A 145 19.78 -7.31 7.43
CA PHE A 145 19.55 -7.70 8.81
C PHE A 145 18.16 -8.29 9.03
N MET A 146 17.11 -7.63 8.48
CA MET A 146 15.73 -8.10 8.56
C MET A 146 15.52 -9.45 7.84
N GLU A 147 16.14 -9.65 6.68
CA GLU A 147 16.09 -10.91 5.94
C GLU A 147 16.73 -12.07 6.74
N ASN A 148 17.85 -11.80 7.41
CA ASN A 148 18.49 -12.80 8.28
C ASN A 148 17.60 -13.17 9.48
N MET A 149 16.78 -12.25 9.98
CA MET A 149 15.81 -12.54 11.04
C MET A 149 14.57 -13.31 10.55
N LEU A 150 14.31 -13.35 9.25
CA LEU A 150 13.21 -14.12 8.67
C LEU A 150 13.55 -15.58 8.37
N LYS A 151 14.83 -15.90 8.26
CA LYS A 151 15.35 -17.27 8.08
C LYS A 151 15.21 -18.09 9.37
#